data_165268117c3c0ceede70631d7428292e
#
_entry.id   165268117c3c0ceede70631d7428292e
#
_cell.length_a   1.000
_cell.length_b   1.000
_cell.length_c   1.000
_cell.angle_alpha   90.00
_cell.angle_beta   90.00
_cell.angle_gamma   90.00
#
_symmetry.space_group_name_H-M   'P 1'
#
loop_
_entity.id
_entity.type
_entity.pdbx_description
1 polymer ?
#
loop_
_entity_poly.entity_id
_entity_poly.type
_entity_poly.pdbx_seq_one_letter_code
_entity_poly.pdbx_strand_id
1 'polypeptide(L)'
;TVRDITGDDKAHRDEQMNIIVDEADRLTALVSSVMELSKVTSGAEKCEKVHFDMAQLCDEVSERYDAICTQNGWQLRLELPEEELPVYADPNMMQRALHNLLGNAMHHIGADGVFVLRAEKCAEGVRVEVEDHGPGIAADDLPYIFDRYYRSRSDAGRQGTGLGLSITKAIFQQHGFRFGVQSTVGKGTTFWFL
;
A
#
# COMPACT_ATOMS: atom_id res chain seq x y z
N THR A 1 22.66 17.13 25.74
CA THR A 1 21.48 17.66 25.00
C THR A 1 21.94 18.29 23.69
N VAL A 2 21.06 18.34 22.67
CA VAL A 2 21.36 18.88 21.32
C VAL A 2 21.99 20.28 21.39
N ARG A 3 21.64 21.09 22.39
CA ARG A 3 22.17 22.43 22.58
C ARG A 3 23.65 22.48 23.03
N ASP A 4 24.14 21.46 23.72
CA ASP A 4 25.48 21.46 24.30
C ASP A 4 26.54 20.81 23.39
N ILE A 5 26.09 20.03 22.37
CA ILE A 5 26.98 19.25 21.51
C ILE A 5 27.23 19.93 20.16
N THR A 6 26.25 20.72 19.66
CA THR A 6 26.32 21.25 18.28
C THR A 6 26.78 22.70 18.18
N GLY A 7 27.02 23.39 19.29
CA GLY A 7 27.50 24.76 19.29
C GLY A 7 26.74 25.70 18.34
N ASP A 8 27.42 26.56 17.64
CA ASP A 8 26.86 27.54 16.72
C ASP A 8 26.73 27.05 15.27
N ASP A 9 27.00 25.76 14.98
CA ASP A 9 26.83 25.18 13.62
C ASP A 9 25.38 24.99 13.25
N LYS A 10 24.83 25.94 12.49
CA LYS A 10 23.46 25.97 12.05
C LYS A 10 23.13 24.75 11.16
N ALA A 11 24.03 24.36 10.26
CA ALA A 11 23.81 23.27 9.33
C ALA A 11 23.63 21.94 10.06
N HIS A 12 24.45 21.68 11.07
CA HIS A 12 24.37 20.45 11.87
C HIS A 12 23.12 20.42 12.76
N ARG A 13 22.67 21.57 13.26
CA ARG A 13 21.38 21.65 13.97
C ARG A 13 20.19 21.40 13.07
N ASP A 14 20.20 21.97 11.86
CA ASP A 14 19.14 21.80 10.88
C ASP A 14 19.07 20.32 10.44
N GLU A 15 20.19 19.65 10.24
CA GLU A 15 20.26 18.21 9.96
C GLU A 15 19.66 17.36 11.10
N GLN A 16 20.04 17.63 12.35
CA GLN A 16 19.48 16.93 13.51
C GLN A 16 18.00 17.20 13.70
N MET A 17 17.54 18.43 13.44
CA MET A 17 16.10 18.74 13.49
C MET A 17 15.32 17.99 12.42
N ASN A 18 15.85 17.85 11.21
CA ASN A 18 15.21 17.06 10.15
C ASN A 18 15.09 15.59 10.56
N ILE A 19 16.14 15.00 11.13
CA ILE A 19 16.08 13.61 11.65
C ILE A 19 14.97 13.46 12.71
N ILE A 20 14.83 14.43 13.61
CA ILE A 20 13.81 14.40 14.67
C ILE A 20 12.40 14.51 14.03
N VAL A 21 12.21 15.38 13.06
CA VAL A 21 10.93 15.55 12.36
C VAL A 21 10.57 14.26 11.62
N ASP A 22 11.52 13.69 10.86
CA ASP A 22 11.31 12.44 10.12
C ASP A 22 10.92 11.27 11.06
N GLU A 23 11.56 11.16 12.23
CA GLU A 23 11.24 10.13 13.21
C GLU A 23 9.87 10.38 13.89
N ALA A 24 9.51 11.65 14.14
CA ALA A 24 8.19 12.00 14.67
C ALA A 24 7.08 11.66 13.66
N ASP A 25 7.28 11.94 12.38
CA ASP A 25 6.34 11.58 11.32
C ASP A 25 6.20 10.06 11.18
N ARG A 26 7.31 9.34 11.28
CA ARG A 26 7.31 7.88 11.29
C ARG A 26 6.54 7.30 12.46
N LEU A 27 6.73 7.81 13.67
CA LEU A 27 5.99 7.39 14.86
C LEU A 27 4.49 7.68 14.71
N THR A 28 4.15 8.85 14.16
CA THR A 28 2.75 9.23 13.89
C THR A 28 2.10 8.26 12.90
N ALA A 29 2.79 7.89 11.82
CA ALA A 29 2.31 6.92 10.85
C ALA A 29 2.13 5.52 11.48
N LEU A 30 3.07 5.08 12.34
CA LEU A 30 2.96 3.83 13.08
C LEU A 30 1.74 3.81 14.00
N VAL A 31 1.56 4.83 14.84
CA VAL A 31 0.41 4.92 15.76
C VAL A 31 -0.89 4.92 14.97
N SER A 32 -0.98 5.70 13.89
CA SER A 32 -2.16 5.74 13.02
C SER A 32 -2.49 4.38 12.42
N SER A 33 -1.48 3.67 11.91
CA SER A 33 -1.65 2.32 11.34
C SER A 33 -2.07 1.28 12.39
N VAL A 34 -1.53 1.36 13.62
CA VAL A 34 -1.94 0.47 14.73
C VAL A 34 -3.40 0.73 15.12
N MET A 35 -3.79 2.00 15.24
CA MET A 35 -5.17 2.37 15.55
C MET A 35 -6.14 1.90 14.45
N GLU A 36 -5.77 2.07 13.20
CA GLU A 36 -6.53 1.61 12.05
C GLU A 36 -6.72 0.09 12.07
N LEU A 37 -5.62 -0.66 12.20
CA LEU A 37 -5.66 -2.11 12.30
C LEU A 37 -6.54 -2.57 13.48
N SER A 38 -6.43 -1.90 14.62
CA SER A 38 -7.26 -2.19 15.80
C SER A 38 -8.74 -1.97 15.51
N LYS A 39 -9.12 -0.86 14.87
CA LYS A 39 -10.52 -0.56 14.51
C LYS A 39 -11.11 -1.61 13.57
N VAL A 40 -10.37 -1.98 12.52
CA VAL A 40 -10.81 -2.98 11.53
C VAL A 40 -10.93 -4.35 12.17
N THR A 41 -9.93 -4.78 12.98
CA THR A 41 -9.91 -6.15 13.54
C THR A 41 -10.81 -6.35 14.75
N SER A 42 -11.09 -5.30 15.53
CA SER A 42 -12.02 -5.37 16.67
C SER A 42 -13.49 -5.29 16.30
N GLY A 43 -13.79 -4.99 15.01
CA GLY A 43 -15.16 -4.71 14.57
C GLY A 43 -15.71 -3.36 15.09
N ALA A 44 -14.84 -2.50 15.64
CA ALA A 44 -15.23 -1.16 16.09
C ALA A 44 -15.59 -0.26 14.90
N GLU A 45 -14.98 -0.50 13.75
CA GLU A 45 -15.33 0.13 12.49
C GLU A 45 -16.39 -0.74 11.78
N LYS A 46 -17.58 -0.19 11.59
CA LYS A 46 -18.64 -0.86 10.85
C LYS A 46 -18.32 -0.87 9.37
N CYS A 47 -18.45 -2.04 8.75
CA CYS A 47 -18.33 -2.18 7.31
C CYS A 47 -19.67 -1.81 6.67
N GLU A 48 -19.73 -0.65 6.02
CA GLU A 48 -20.93 -0.12 5.38
C GLU A 48 -20.91 -0.45 3.88
N LYS A 49 -21.33 -1.69 3.56
CA LYS A 49 -21.33 -2.18 2.18
C LYS A 49 -22.45 -1.52 1.37
N VAL A 50 -22.09 -1.00 0.20
CA VAL A 50 -22.99 -0.45 -0.81
C VAL A 50 -22.62 -1.00 -2.19
N HIS A 51 -23.52 -0.86 -3.16
CA HIS A 51 -23.20 -1.12 -4.56
C HIS A 51 -22.50 0.09 -5.15
N PHE A 52 -21.36 -0.14 -5.80
CA PHE A 52 -20.61 0.90 -6.52
C PHE A 52 -19.80 0.28 -7.66
N ASP A 53 -19.28 1.11 -8.55
CA ASP A 53 -18.39 0.71 -9.64
C ASP A 53 -16.94 0.68 -9.17
N MET A 54 -16.31 -0.49 -9.20
CA MET A 54 -14.90 -0.67 -8.84
C MET A 54 -13.96 -0.02 -9.86
N ALA A 55 -14.33 0.04 -11.14
CA ALA A 55 -13.51 0.70 -12.16
C ALA A 55 -13.42 2.21 -11.86
N GLN A 56 -14.55 2.84 -11.53
CA GLN A 56 -14.57 4.25 -11.11
C GLN A 56 -13.72 4.48 -9.86
N LEU A 57 -13.82 3.62 -8.84
CA LEU A 57 -13.01 3.75 -7.64
C LEU A 57 -11.51 3.62 -7.93
N CYS A 58 -11.11 2.69 -8.81
CA CYS A 58 -9.71 2.53 -9.23
C CYS A 58 -9.21 3.79 -9.95
N ASP A 59 -10.01 4.39 -10.80
CA ASP A 59 -9.69 5.63 -11.51
C ASP A 59 -9.51 6.80 -10.53
N GLU A 60 -10.48 7.06 -9.65
CA GLU A 60 -10.42 8.09 -8.61
C GLU A 60 -9.20 7.94 -7.67
N VAL A 61 -8.86 6.69 -7.31
CA VAL A 61 -7.67 6.42 -6.50
C VAL A 61 -6.40 6.73 -7.26
N SER A 62 -6.34 6.40 -8.55
CA SER A 62 -5.15 6.58 -9.38
C SER A 62 -4.76 8.05 -9.56
N GLU A 63 -5.73 8.96 -9.69
CA GLU A 63 -5.50 10.40 -9.86
C GLU A 63 -4.60 10.99 -8.77
N ARG A 64 -4.65 10.43 -7.54
CA ARG A 64 -3.81 10.89 -6.43
C ARG A 64 -2.34 10.58 -6.61
N TYR A 65 -1.99 9.65 -7.50
CA TYR A 65 -0.62 9.23 -7.76
C TYR A 65 0.04 9.99 -8.91
N ASP A 66 -0.73 10.71 -9.74
CA ASP A 66 -0.22 11.41 -10.92
C ASP A 66 0.91 12.40 -10.60
N ALA A 67 0.73 13.22 -9.55
CA ALA A 67 1.74 14.18 -9.13
C ALA A 67 3.03 13.48 -8.65
N ILE A 68 2.89 12.41 -7.87
CA ILE A 68 4.01 11.64 -7.33
C ILE A 68 4.75 10.92 -8.47
N CYS A 69 4.01 10.33 -9.39
CA CYS A 69 4.56 9.65 -10.57
C CYS A 69 5.35 10.64 -11.43
N THR A 70 4.75 11.81 -11.73
CA THR A 70 5.41 12.85 -12.52
C THR A 70 6.71 13.33 -11.86
N GLN A 71 6.68 13.59 -10.55
CA GLN A 71 7.86 14.06 -9.80
C GLN A 71 9.02 13.06 -9.80
N ASN A 72 8.72 11.76 -9.77
CA ASN A 72 9.72 10.70 -9.67
C ASN A 72 10.07 10.06 -11.04
N GLY A 73 9.41 10.47 -12.11
CA GLY A 73 9.56 9.85 -13.42
C GLY A 73 9.00 8.42 -13.48
N TRP A 74 7.99 8.13 -12.66
CA TRP A 74 7.29 6.85 -12.61
C TRP A 74 6.01 6.87 -13.44
N GLN A 75 5.46 5.70 -13.72
CA GLN A 75 4.21 5.55 -14.47
C GLN A 75 3.28 4.55 -13.77
N LEU A 76 2.12 5.03 -13.34
CA LEU A 76 0.98 4.16 -13.03
C LEU A 76 0.21 3.88 -14.33
N ARG A 77 0.10 2.61 -14.70
CA ARG A 77 -0.75 2.16 -15.81
C ARG A 77 -2.07 1.69 -15.27
N LEU A 78 -3.15 2.23 -15.83
CA LEU A 78 -4.50 1.74 -15.56
C LEU A 78 -4.95 0.81 -16.67
N GLU A 79 -5.38 -0.38 -16.29
CA GLU A 79 -5.98 -1.37 -17.20
C GLU A 79 -7.40 -1.65 -16.71
N LEU A 80 -8.32 -0.78 -17.11
CA LEU A 80 -9.74 -0.84 -16.72
C LEU A 80 -10.59 -1.04 -17.97
N PRO A 81 -11.68 -1.83 -17.90
CA PRO A 81 -12.62 -1.96 -19.00
C PRO A 81 -13.49 -0.70 -19.16
N GLU A 82 -14.10 -0.51 -20.30
CA GLU A 82 -15.11 0.53 -20.53
C GLU A 82 -16.45 0.23 -19.82
N GLU A 83 -16.69 -1.04 -19.47
CA GLU A 83 -17.90 -1.50 -18.77
C GLU A 83 -17.76 -1.25 -17.25
N GLU A 84 -18.90 -0.99 -16.61
CA GLU A 84 -18.96 -0.91 -15.15
C GLU A 84 -18.60 -2.26 -14.51
N LEU A 85 -17.86 -2.17 -13.40
CA LEU A 85 -17.50 -3.30 -12.56
C LEU A 85 -18.26 -3.24 -11.22
N PRO A 86 -19.55 -3.60 -11.20
CA PRO A 86 -20.37 -3.46 -10.01
C PRO A 86 -19.93 -4.43 -8.92
N VAL A 87 -19.68 -3.90 -7.72
CA VAL A 87 -19.32 -4.66 -6.53
C VAL A 87 -20.19 -4.26 -5.35
N TYR A 88 -20.30 -5.14 -4.34
CA TYR A 88 -20.98 -4.88 -3.07
C TYR A 88 -19.98 -4.90 -1.93
N ALA A 89 -19.45 -3.73 -1.59
CA ALA A 89 -18.39 -3.56 -0.60
C ALA A 89 -18.47 -2.17 0.06
N ASP A 90 -17.61 -1.93 1.04
CA ASP A 90 -17.42 -0.60 1.62
C ASP A 90 -16.39 0.18 0.79
N PRO A 91 -16.77 1.25 0.07
CA PRO A 91 -15.87 1.96 -0.82
C PRO A 91 -14.70 2.62 -0.09
N ASN A 92 -14.89 3.10 1.15
CA ASN A 92 -13.82 3.70 1.93
C ASN A 92 -12.76 2.66 2.34
N MET A 93 -13.22 1.47 2.74
CA MET A 93 -12.30 0.36 3.05
C MET A 93 -11.58 -0.14 1.80
N MET A 94 -12.26 -0.23 0.64
CA MET A 94 -11.62 -0.60 -0.62
C MET A 94 -10.61 0.45 -1.06
N GLN A 95 -10.93 1.74 -0.96
CA GLN A 95 -9.99 2.82 -1.24
C GLN A 95 -8.72 2.70 -0.38
N ARG A 96 -8.86 2.39 0.92
CA ARG A 96 -7.70 2.18 1.82
C ARG A 96 -6.87 0.98 1.42
N ALA A 97 -7.52 -0.13 1.05
CA ALA A 97 -6.81 -1.31 0.57
C ALA A 97 -6.03 -1.02 -0.71
N LEU A 98 -6.62 -0.31 -1.67
CA LEU A 98 -5.95 0.11 -2.89
C LEU A 98 -4.75 1.03 -2.60
N HIS A 99 -4.91 2.02 -1.70
CA HIS A 99 -3.79 2.88 -1.30
C HIS A 99 -2.63 2.11 -0.67
N ASN A 100 -2.93 1.11 0.17
CA ASN A 100 -1.90 0.27 0.77
C ASN A 100 -1.17 -0.57 -0.29
N LEU A 101 -1.89 -1.14 -1.25
CA LEU A 101 -1.29 -1.94 -2.33
C LEU A 101 -0.48 -1.08 -3.30
N LEU A 102 -1.02 0.06 -3.74
CA LEU A 102 -0.30 1.00 -4.62
C LEU A 102 0.92 1.61 -3.93
N GLY A 103 0.80 1.98 -2.64
CA GLY A 103 1.92 2.44 -1.84
C GLY A 103 3.02 1.38 -1.72
N ASN A 104 2.64 0.11 -1.58
CA ASN A 104 3.58 -1.01 -1.58
C ASN A 104 4.27 -1.19 -2.94
N ALA A 105 3.53 -1.13 -4.05
CA ALA A 105 4.09 -1.19 -5.39
C ALA A 105 5.10 -0.06 -5.65
N MET A 106 4.78 1.18 -5.26
CA MET A 106 5.71 2.31 -5.36
C MET A 106 6.96 2.13 -4.49
N HIS A 107 6.81 1.57 -3.29
CA HIS A 107 7.93 1.33 -2.38
C HIS A 107 8.92 0.31 -2.95
N HIS A 108 8.42 -0.64 -3.72
CA HIS A 108 9.20 -1.70 -4.36
C HIS A 108 9.37 -1.53 -5.87
N ILE A 109 9.14 -0.33 -6.38
CA ILE A 109 9.15 -0.05 -7.81
C ILE A 109 10.43 -0.56 -8.50
N GLY A 110 10.27 -1.13 -9.67
CA GLY A 110 11.38 -1.65 -10.49
C GLY A 110 12.17 -0.55 -11.18
N ALA A 111 13.23 -0.96 -11.88
CA ALA A 111 14.11 -0.05 -12.62
C ALA A 111 13.42 0.66 -13.79
N ASP A 112 12.32 0.10 -14.30
CA ASP A 112 11.51 0.68 -15.38
C ASP A 112 10.56 1.78 -14.88
N GLY A 113 10.39 1.93 -13.55
CA GLY A 113 9.54 2.94 -12.96
C GLY A 113 8.04 2.69 -13.18
N VAL A 114 7.61 1.47 -13.52
CA VAL A 114 6.24 1.15 -13.89
C VAL A 114 5.58 0.29 -12.83
N PHE A 115 4.32 0.60 -12.51
CA PHE A 115 3.41 -0.26 -11.77
C PHE A 115 2.02 -0.18 -12.39
N VAL A 116 1.21 -1.22 -12.19
CA VAL A 116 -0.06 -1.40 -12.88
C VAL A 116 -1.19 -1.58 -11.89
N LEU A 117 -2.31 -0.90 -12.10
CA LEU A 117 -3.59 -1.17 -11.45
C LEU A 117 -4.54 -1.70 -12.51
N ARG A 118 -4.95 -2.95 -12.35
CA ARG A 118 -5.87 -3.65 -13.26
C ARG A 118 -7.14 -4.01 -12.54
N ALA A 119 -8.28 -3.84 -13.18
CA ALA A 119 -9.54 -4.40 -12.73
C ALA A 119 -10.29 -5.00 -13.92
N GLU A 120 -10.84 -6.18 -13.73
CA GLU A 120 -11.53 -6.91 -14.79
C GLU A 120 -12.68 -7.78 -14.24
N LYS A 121 -13.67 -8.04 -15.08
CA LYS A 121 -14.71 -9.00 -14.77
C LYS A 121 -14.23 -10.41 -15.08
N CYS A 122 -14.39 -11.31 -14.12
CA CYS A 122 -14.10 -12.72 -14.32
C CYS A 122 -15.32 -13.60 -13.97
N ALA A 123 -15.22 -14.91 -14.19
CA ALA A 123 -16.33 -15.84 -13.93
C ALA A 123 -16.81 -15.82 -12.46
N GLU A 124 -15.97 -15.40 -11.54
CA GLU A 124 -16.22 -15.45 -10.09
C GLU A 124 -16.52 -14.09 -9.48
N GLY A 125 -16.50 -13.02 -10.27
CA GLY A 125 -16.78 -11.65 -9.82
C GLY A 125 -15.90 -10.61 -10.51
N VAL A 126 -15.47 -9.60 -9.75
CA VAL A 126 -14.55 -8.55 -10.18
C VAL A 126 -13.19 -8.81 -9.56
N ARG A 127 -12.17 -9.01 -10.39
CA ARG A 127 -10.78 -9.18 -9.97
C ARG A 127 -10.05 -7.86 -10.08
N VAL A 128 -9.34 -7.49 -9.02
CA VAL A 128 -8.47 -6.31 -8.98
C VAL A 128 -7.05 -6.75 -8.68
N GLU A 129 -6.09 -6.20 -9.41
CA GLU A 129 -4.67 -6.49 -9.30
C GLU A 129 -3.85 -5.21 -9.21
N VAL A 130 -2.84 -5.24 -8.34
CA VAL A 130 -1.77 -4.24 -8.30
C VAL A 130 -0.46 -4.95 -8.53
N GLU A 131 0.24 -4.59 -9.61
CA GLU A 131 1.48 -5.22 -10.06
C GLU A 131 2.62 -4.22 -10.00
N ASP A 132 3.76 -4.65 -9.49
CA ASP A 132 5.05 -3.96 -9.59
C ASP A 132 6.07 -4.81 -10.33
N HIS A 133 7.05 -4.18 -10.95
CA HIS A 133 8.18 -4.82 -11.63
C HIS A 133 9.46 -4.77 -10.77
N GLY A 134 9.27 -4.81 -9.45
CA GLY A 134 10.32 -4.69 -8.46
C GLY A 134 11.17 -5.95 -8.25
N PRO A 135 11.86 -6.03 -7.12
CA PRO A 135 12.77 -7.15 -6.84
C PRO A 135 12.03 -8.48 -6.62
N GLY A 136 10.71 -8.45 -6.48
CA GLY A 136 9.93 -9.62 -6.11
C GLY A 136 10.18 -10.09 -4.66
N ILE A 137 9.46 -11.13 -4.27
CA ILE A 137 9.44 -11.68 -2.91
C ILE A 137 9.95 -13.13 -2.96
N ALA A 138 10.83 -13.48 -2.03
CA ALA A 138 11.32 -14.86 -1.91
C ALA A 138 10.18 -15.82 -1.50
N ALA A 139 10.19 -17.05 -2.02
CA ALA A 139 9.14 -18.03 -1.73
C ALA A 139 8.97 -18.29 -0.23
N ASP A 140 10.06 -18.26 0.53
CA ASP A 140 10.04 -18.47 1.99
C ASP A 140 9.35 -17.32 2.74
N ASP A 141 9.29 -16.12 2.14
CA ASP A 141 8.69 -14.93 2.73
C ASP A 141 7.18 -14.85 2.41
N LEU A 142 6.73 -15.38 1.27
CA LEU A 142 5.33 -15.28 0.80
C LEU A 142 4.25 -15.65 1.84
N PRO A 143 4.42 -16.70 2.67
CA PRO A 143 3.43 -17.04 3.69
C PRO A 143 3.22 -15.98 4.76
N TYR A 144 4.21 -15.10 4.97
CA TYR A 144 4.27 -14.17 6.10
C TYR A 144 4.02 -12.70 5.74
N ILE A 145 4.00 -12.35 4.45
CA ILE A 145 3.91 -10.94 4.01
C ILE A 145 2.65 -10.21 4.47
N PHE A 146 1.59 -10.93 4.78
CA PHE A 146 0.35 -10.38 5.35
C PHE A 146 0.33 -10.38 6.88
N ASP A 147 1.41 -10.82 7.54
CA ASP A 147 1.50 -10.80 9.00
C ASP A 147 1.86 -9.40 9.50
N ARG A 148 1.42 -9.11 10.72
CA ARG A 148 1.67 -7.80 11.35
C ARG A 148 3.16 -7.60 11.59
N TYR A 149 3.66 -6.41 11.25
CA TYR A 149 5.07 -6.02 11.42
C TYR A 149 6.05 -6.86 10.60
N TYR A 150 5.56 -7.73 9.72
CA TYR A 150 6.44 -8.49 8.87
C TYR A 150 7.10 -7.58 7.83
N ARG A 151 8.38 -7.74 7.67
CA ARG A 151 9.20 -7.07 6.66
C ARG A 151 10.20 -8.07 6.11
N SER A 152 10.33 -8.11 4.81
CA SER A 152 11.29 -9.01 4.19
C SER A 152 12.73 -8.55 4.47
N ARG A 153 13.70 -9.45 4.31
CA ARG A 153 15.13 -9.09 4.46
C ARG A 153 15.57 -8.06 3.44
N SER A 154 14.93 -8.01 2.28
CA SER A 154 15.17 -7.01 1.23
C SER A 154 14.72 -5.60 1.62
N ASP A 155 13.86 -5.47 2.63
CA ASP A 155 13.34 -4.20 3.15
C ASP A 155 14.20 -3.60 4.27
N ALA A 156 15.30 -4.26 4.62
CA ALA A 156 16.19 -3.76 5.65
C ALA A 156 16.72 -2.36 5.27
N GLY A 157 16.37 -1.35 6.09
CA GLY A 157 16.76 0.05 5.86
C GLY A 157 15.77 0.90 5.05
N ARG A 158 14.72 0.34 4.45
CA ARG A 158 13.67 1.12 3.79
C ARG A 158 12.63 1.61 4.80
N GLN A 159 11.92 2.70 4.50
CA GLN A 159 10.83 3.19 5.34
C GLN A 159 9.58 2.31 5.17
N GLY A 160 8.86 2.04 6.26
CA GLY A 160 7.61 1.29 6.23
C GLY A 160 7.23 0.76 7.62
N THR A 161 5.93 0.71 7.91
CA THR A 161 5.40 0.26 9.22
C THR A 161 5.27 -1.26 9.33
N GLY A 162 5.23 -1.98 8.19
CA GLY A 162 4.91 -3.41 8.13
C GLY A 162 3.46 -3.73 8.49
N LEU A 163 2.58 -2.73 8.47
CA LEU A 163 1.17 -2.89 8.82
C LEU A 163 0.22 -2.80 7.61
N GLY A 164 0.62 -2.17 6.51
CA GLY A 164 -0.25 -1.93 5.36
C GLY A 164 -0.89 -3.22 4.81
N LEU A 165 -0.10 -4.25 4.54
CA LEU A 165 -0.63 -5.53 4.05
C LEU A 165 -1.50 -6.26 5.09
N SER A 166 -1.20 -6.15 6.37
CA SER A 166 -2.04 -6.74 7.42
C SER A 166 -3.38 -6.01 7.59
N ILE A 167 -3.42 -4.69 7.36
CA ILE A 167 -4.67 -3.90 7.29
C ILE A 167 -5.47 -4.34 6.05
N THR A 168 -4.84 -4.43 4.90
CA THR A 168 -5.46 -4.91 3.64
C THR A 168 -6.07 -6.30 3.81
N LYS A 169 -5.34 -7.24 4.42
CA LYS A 169 -5.85 -8.57 4.79
C LYS A 169 -7.11 -8.49 5.65
N ALA A 170 -7.09 -7.66 6.70
CA ALA A 170 -8.23 -7.52 7.60
C ALA A 170 -9.47 -6.94 6.87
N ILE A 171 -9.27 -5.96 6.00
CA ILE A 171 -10.33 -5.39 5.15
C ILE A 171 -10.94 -6.46 4.25
N PHE A 172 -10.13 -7.23 3.52
CA PHE A 172 -10.61 -8.26 2.62
C PHE A 172 -11.34 -9.40 3.38
N GLN A 173 -10.82 -9.81 4.54
CA GLN A 173 -11.48 -10.80 5.40
C GLN A 173 -12.85 -10.33 5.88
N GLN A 174 -13.00 -9.04 6.25
CA GLN A 174 -14.27 -8.46 6.68
C GLN A 174 -15.30 -8.43 5.54
N HIS A 175 -14.84 -8.32 4.30
CA HIS A 175 -15.67 -8.38 3.11
C HIS A 175 -15.97 -9.81 2.65
N GLY A 176 -15.21 -10.80 3.10
CA GLY A 176 -15.28 -12.17 2.62
C GLY A 176 -14.61 -12.35 1.25
N PHE A 177 -13.74 -11.45 0.86
CA PHE A 177 -13.04 -11.50 -0.40
C PHE A 177 -11.91 -12.52 -0.37
N ARG A 178 -11.69 -13.17 -1.51
CA ARG A 178 -10.46 -13.94 -1.75
C ARG A 178 -9.37 -12.97 -2.16
N PHE A 179 -8.16 -13.20 -1.71
CA PHE A 179 -7.02 -12.36 -2.03
C PHE A 179 -5.74 -13.17 -1.97
N GLY A 180 -4.71 -12.68 -2.59
CA GLY A 180 -3.42 -13.35 -2.60
C GLY A 180 -2.32 -12.51 -3.24
N VAL A 181 -1.19 -13.18 -3.44
CA VAL A 181 0.01 -12.63 -4.04
C VAL A 181 0.62 -13.63 -5.00
N GLN A 182 1.15 -13.13 -6.10
CA GLN A 182 2.02 -13.86 -7.01
C GLN A 182 3.31 -13.06 -7.13
N SER A 183 4.45 -13.69 -6.88
CA SER A 183 5.73 -13.01 -6.97
C SER A 183 6.83 -13.95 -7.42
N THR A 184 7.77 -13.39 -8.17
CA THR A 184 8.98 -14.08 -8.59
C THR A 184 10.16 -13.15 -8.38
N VAL A 185 11.19 -13.61 -7.68
CA VAL A 185 12.40 -12.83 -7.45
C VAL A 185 12.97 -12.33 -8.77
N GLY A 186 13.23 -11.03 -8.86
CA GLY A 186 13.74 -10.33 -10.03
C GLY A 186 12.72 -10.06 -11.13
N LYS A 187 11.42 -10.36 -10.93
CA LYS A 187 10.36 -10.09 -11.92
C LYS A 187 9.26 -9.18 -11.41
N GLY A 188 9.13 -9.03 -10.08
CA GLY A 188 8.10 -8.21 -9.47
C GLY A 188 7.07 -9.01 -8.69
N THR A 189 6.02 -8.30 -8.29
CA THR A 189 4.95 -8.82 -7.43
C THR A 189 3.59 -8.34 -7.92
N THR A 190 2.60 -9.24 -7.90
CA THR A 190 1.20 -8.93 -8.18
C THR A 190 0.38 -9.30 -6.94
N PHE A 191 -0.22 -8.31 -6.30
CA PHE A 191 -1.26 -8.50 -5.29
C PHE A 191 -2.62 -8.47 -5.96
N TRP A 192 -3.53 -9.36 -5.54
CA TRP A 192 -4.86 -9.44 -6.12
C TRP A 192 -5.94 -9.71 -5.08
N PHE A 193 -7.17 -9.30 -5.38
CA PHE A 193 -8.38 -9.67 -4.64
C PHE A 193 -9.57 -9.86 -5.59
N LEU A 194 -10.57 -10.58 -5.10
CA LEU A 194 -11.75 -10.97 -5.85
C LEU A 194 -12.98 -11.01 -4.94
#